data_b67634edac63a4ada13cb75fd5597eb1
#
_entry.id   b67634edac63a4ada13cb75fd5597eb1
#
_cell.length_a   1.000
_cell.length_b   1.000
_cell.length_c   1.000
_cell.angle_alpha   90.00
_cell.angle_beta   90.00
_cell.angle_gamma   90.00
#
_symmetry.space_group_name_H-M   'P 1'
#
loop_
_entity.id
_entity.type
_entity.pdbx_description
1 polymer ?
#
loop_
_entity_poly.entity_id
_entity_poly.type
_entity_poly.pdbx_seq_one_letter_code
_entity_poly.pdbx_strand_id
1 'polypeptide(L)'
;MRPTDGWNARAAITLHLYQNGFFVGKYISLEAKIAKNKDLYYDALAQSQSGWHEGTENALPFIKYLLGTILTAYKDLDERVALVETKLPALEMVRRASENKIGRFNKQDIRELCPTLSDSSIEGALRKLVADGEL
;
A
#
# COMPACT_ATOMS: atom_id res chain seq x y z
N MET A 1 -21.32 -9.30 -17.80
CA MET A 1 -20.76 -8.29 -16.89
C MET A 1 -20.08 -7.22 -17.72
N ARG A 2 -20.55 -5.99 -17.66
CA ARG A 2 -19.92 -4.89 -18.42
C ARG A 2 -18.60 -4.50 -17.76
N PRO A 3 -17.54 -4.13 -18.50
CA PRO A 3 -16.24 -3.73 -17.92
C PRO A 3 -16.31 -2.58 -16.91
N THR A 4 -17.38 -1.78 -17.00
CA THR A 4 -17.63 -0.61 -16.12
C THR A 4 -18.18 -0.98 -14.74
N ASP A 5 -18.74 -2.19 -14.55
CA ASP A 5 -19.44 -2.54 -13.32
C ASP A 5 -18.47 -2.71 -12.13
N GLY A 6 -17.26 -3.21 -12.39
CA GLY A 6 -16.21 -3.30 -11.36
C GLY A 6 -15.66 -1.95 -10.91
N TRP A 7 -15.64 -0.97 -11.78
CA TRP A 7 -15.21 0.40 -11.45
C TRP A 7 -16.23 1.09 -10.55
N ASN A 8 -17.51 0.96 -10.85
CA ASN A 8 -18.59 1.55 -10.07
C ASN A 8 -18.64 0.96 -8.65
N ALA A 9 -18.45 -0.35 -8.51
CA ALA A 9 -18.40 -1.01 -7.20
C ALA A 9 -17.22 -0.52 -6.35
N ARG A 10 -16.02 -0.38 -6.94
CA ARG A 10 -14.83 0.13 -6.23
C ARG A 10 -14.96 1.59 -5.84
N ALA A 11 -15.49 2.42 -6.74
CA ALA A 11 -15.78 3.82 -6.43
C ALA A 11 -16.79 3.96 -5.29
N ALA A 12 -17.84 3.12 -5.27
CA ALA A 12 -18.83 3.08 -4.21
C ALA A 12 -18.22 2.69 -2.86
N ILE A 13 -17.33 1.69 -2.83
CA ILE A 13 -16.60 1.28 -1.61
C ILE A 13 -15.75 2.44 -1.09
N THR A 14 -14.99 3.11 -1.96
CA THR A 14 -14.14 4.25 -1.57
C THR A 14 -14.97 5.39 -1.01
N LEU A 15 -16.09 5.73 -1.65
CA LEU A 15 -17.01 6.75 -1.17
C LEU A 15 -17.59 6.39 0.20
N HIS A 16 -18.01 5.14 0.38
CA HIS A 16 -18.56 4.66 1.64
C HIS A 16 -17.53 4.70 2.78
N LEU A 17 -16.27 4.35 2.50
CA LEU A 17 -15.17 4.49 3.45
C LEU A 17 -14.99 5.96 3.86
N TYR A 18 -15.00 6.89 2.93
CA TYR A 18 -14.86 8.33 3.23
C TYR A 18 -16.02 8.86 4.08
N GLN A 19 -17.24 8.44 3.80
CA GLN A 19 -18.42 8.82 4.58
C GLN A 19 -18.37 8.32 6.04
N ASN A 20 -17.64 7.24 6.29
CA ASN A 20 -17.45 6.66 7.61
C ASN A 20 -16.09 7.03 8.27
N GLY A 21 -15.39 8.04 7.76
CA GLY A 21 -14.17 8.56 8.38
C GLY A 21 -12.88 7.83 8.00
N PHE A 22 -12.91 6.90 7.06
CA PHE A 22 -11.73 6.18 6.59
C PHE A 22 -11.10 6.88 5.39
N PHE A 23 -10.18 7.80 5.63
CA PHE A 23 -9.59 8.66 4.59
C PHE A 23 -8.26 8.15 4.03
N VAL A 24 -7.79 6.99 4.43
CA VAL A 24 -6.50 6.44 3.99
C VAL A 24 -6.37 6.36 2.46
N GLY A 25 -7.47 6.13 1.75
CA GLY A 25 -7.50 6.10 0.28
C GLY A 25 -7.11 7.41 -0.41
N LYS A 26 -7.09 8.54 0.32
CA LYS A 26 -6.57 9.82 -0.19
C LYS A 26 -5.05 9.84 -0.30
N TYR A 27 -4.35 9.03 0.50
CA TYR A 27 -2.89 9.03 0.64
C TYR A 27 -2.26 7.75 0.11
N ILE A 28 -2.96 6.63 0.24
CA ILE A 28 -2.51 5.31 -0.20
C ILE A 28 -3.55 4.73 -1.16
N SER A 29 -3.14 4.33 -2.35
CA SER A 29 -4.03 3.70 -3.32
C SER A 29 -4.40 2.28 -2.88
N LEU A 30 -5.66 2.09 -2.47
CA LEU A 30 -6.22 0.77 -2.16
C LEU A 30 -6.28 -0.11 -3.41
N GLU A 31 -6.57 0.48 -4.55
CA GLU A 31 -6.61 -0.21 -5.84
C GLU A 31 -5.24 -0.76 -6.25
N ALA A 32 -4.17 0.00 -6.01
CA ALA A 32 -2.81 -0.48 -6.25
C ALA A 32 -2.45 -1.65 -5.33
N LYS A 33 -2.91 -1.63 -4.07
CA LYS A 33 -2.72 -2.74 -3.14
C LYS A 33 -3.47 -4.00 -3.57
N ILE A 34 -4.71 -3.85 -4.00
CA ILE A 34 -5.52 -4.94 -4.56
C ILE A 34 -4.85 -5.50 -5.82
N ALA A 35 -4.34 -4.62 -6.69
CA ALA A 35 -3.69 -5.02 -7.93
C ALA A 35 -2.40 -5.84 -7.72
N LYS A 36 -1.67 -5.60 -6.61
CA LYS A 36 -0.48 -6.39 -6.27
C LYS A 36 -0.80 -7.85 -5.92
N ASN A 37 -1.99 -8.12 -5.38
CA ASN A 37 -2.43 -9.43 -4.94
C ASN A 37 -3.84 -9.73 -5.45
N LYS A 38 -4.03 -9.69 -6.75
CA LYS A 38 -5.33 -9.94 -7.40
C LYS A 38 -5.93 -11.29 -7.01
N ASP A 39 -5.10 -12.30 -6.85
CA ASP A 39 -5.55 -13.66 -6.52
C ASP A 39 -6.27 -13.67 -5.18
N LEU A 40 -5.74 -13.02 -4.15
CA LEU A 40 -6.40 -12.91 -2.85
C LEU A 40 -7.75 -12.18 -2.93
N TYR A 41 -7.85 -11.17 -3.79
CA TYR A 41 -9.11 -10.47 -4.04
C TYR A 41 -10.15 -11.40 -4.64
N TYR A 42 -9.78 -12.12 -5.70
CA TYR A 42 -10.70 -13.03 -6.37
C TYR A 42 -11.04 -14.24 -5.52
N ASP A 43 -10.12 -14.77 -4.74
CA ASP A 43 -10.36 -15.87 -3.78
C ASP A 43 -11.36 -15.44 -2.70
N ALA A 44 -11.19 -14.27 -2.12
CA ALA A 44 -12.13 -13.74 -1.13
C ALA A 44 -13.52 -13.52 -1.71
N LEU A 45 -13.59 -13.03 -2.96
CA LEU A 45 -14.83 -12.82 -3.66
C LEU A 45 -15.53 -14.16 -3.97
N ALA A 46 -14.78 -15.14 -4.48
CA ALA A 46 -15.30 -16.48 -4.77
C ALA A 46 -15.82 -17.18 -3.51
N GLN A 47 -15.08 -17.10 -2.40
CA GLN A 47 -15.53 -17.65 -1.12
C GLN A 47 -16.80 -16.96 -0.63
N SER A 48 -16.94 -15.66 -0.82
CA SER A 48 -18.13 -14.92 -0.41
C SER A 48 -19.34 -15.23 -1.27
N GLN A 49 -19.14 -15.53 -2.54
CA GLN A 49 -20.20 -15.88 -3.50
C GLN A 49 -20.59 -17.37 -3.46
N SER A 50 -19.83 -18.19 -2.74
CA SER A 50 -20.18 -19.61 -2.57
C SER A 50 -21.57 -19.72 -1.94
N GLY A 51 -22.43 -20.53 -2.55
CA GLY A 51 -23.81 -20.69 -2.11
C GLY A 51 -24.80 -19.62 -2.60
N TRP A 52 -24.39 -18.71 -3.50
CA TRP A 52 -25.26 -17.68 -4.07
C TRP A 52 -26.59 -18.23 -4.62
N HIS A 53 -26.54 -19.35 -5.35
CA HIS A 53 -27.75 -19.98 -5.92
C HIS A 53 -28.65 -20.65 -4.87
N GLU A 54 -28.12 -20.92 -3.69
CA GLU A 54 -28.80 -21.57 -2.57
C GLU A 54 -29.24 -20.58 -1.49
N GLY A 55 -28.91 -19.28 -1.68
CA GLY A 55 -29.16 -18.21 -0.69
C GLY A 55 -28.36 -18.38 0.60
N THR A 56 -27.20 -19.04 0.53
CA THR A 56 -26.30 -19.30 1.67
C THR A 56 -24.97 -18.56 1.54
N GLU A 57 -24.93 -17.55 0.70
CA GLU A 57 -23.74 -16.70 0.51
C GLU A 57 -23.31 -16.02 1.82
N ASN A 58 -22.01 -15.83 1.97
CA ASN A 58 -21.44 -15.23 3.15
C ASN A 58 -20.42 -14.13 2.78
N ALA A 59 -20.77 -12.89 3.02
CA ALA A 59 -19.92 -11.74 2.72
C ALA A 59 -18.67 -11.64 3.62
N LEU A 60 -18.59 -12.41 4.70
CA LEU A 60 -17.54 -12.29 5.71
C LEU A 60 -16.11 -12.48 5.16
N PRO A 61 -15.82 -13.43 4.25
CA PRO A 61 -14.49 -13.57 3.66
C PRO A 61 -14.04 -12.32 2.91
N PHE A 62 -14.92 -11.71 2.14
CA PHE A 62 -14.63 -10.48 1.40
C PHE A 62 -14.45 -9.27 2.34
N ILE A 63 -15.28 -9.14 3.36
CA ILE A 63 -15.17 -8.09 4.39
C ILE A 63 -13.83 -8.20 5.12
N LYS A 64 -13.42 -9.40 5.53
CA LYS A 64 -12.12 -9.63 6.18
C LYS A 64 -10.95 -9.24 5.27
N TYR A 65 -11.00 -9.61 4.00
CA TYR A 65 -10.01 -9.22 3.01
C TYR A 65 -9.93 -7.69 2.86
N LEU A 66 -11.06 -7.02 2.72
CA LEU A 66 -11.14 -5.57 2.56
C LEU A 66 -10.58 -4.84 3.78
N LEU A 67 -10.97 -5.25 4.98
CA LEU A 67 -10.47 -4.67 6.23
C LEU A 67 -8.95 -4.89 6.40
N GLY A 68 -8.44 -6.06 6.02
CA GLY A 68 -7.01 -6.35 6.00
C GLY A 68 -6.24 -5.44 5.03
N THR A 69 -6.79 -5.18 3.86
CA THR A 69 -6.22 -4.26 2.87
C THR A 69 -6.19 -2.82 3.40
N ILE A 70 -7.26 -2.37 4.03
CA ILE A 70 -7.35 -1.04 4.65
C ILE A 70 -6.32 -0.92 5.79
N LEU A 71 -6.24 -1.92 6.66
CA LEU A 71 -5.27 -1.94 7.76
C LEU A 71 -3.83 -1.84 7.25
N THR A 72 -3.51 -2.57 6.18
CA THR A 72 -2.18 -2.50 5.54
C THR A 72 -1.92 -1.11 4.96
N ALA A 73 -2.93 -0.47 4.38
CA ALA A 73 -2.80 0.89 3.88
C ALA A 73 -2.55 1.91 5.00
N TYR A 74 -3.19 1.77 6.15
CA TYR A 74 -2.92 2.61 7.33
C TYR A 74 -1.51 2.41 7.87
N LYS A 75 -1.03 1.17 7.93
CA LYS A 75 0.35 0.88 8.34
C LYS A 75 1.37 1.52 7.41
N ASP A 76 1.17 1.42 6.09
CA ASP A 76 2.05 2.06 5.10
C ASP A 76 2.03 3.59 5.24
N LEU A 77 0.87 4.18 5.54
CA LEU A 77 0.76 5.61 5.77
C LEU A 77 1.51 6.02 7.04
N ASP A 78 1.33 5.29 8.12
CA ASP A 78 2.00 5.54 9.40
C ASP A 78 3.53 5.48 9.27
N GLU A 79 4.05 4.46 8.58
CA GLU A 79 5.47 4.35 8.26
C GLU A 79 6.00 5.55 7.45
N ARG A 80 5.23 6.02 6.44
CA ARG A 80 5.59 7.19 5.64
C ARG A 80 5.58 8.47 6.48
N VAL A 81 4.61 8.65 7.36
CA VAL A 81 4.52 9.80 8.26
C VAL A 81 5.67 9.79 9.25
N ALA A 82 5.98 8.64 9.86
CA ALA A 82 7.10 8.50 10.78
C ALA A 82 8.45 8.87 10.14
N LEU A 83 8.65 8.55 8.85
CA LEU A 83 9.85 8.95 8.10
C LEU A 83 9.94 10.46 7.89
N VAL A 84 8.81 11.15 7.82
CA VAL A 84 8.75 12.61 7.61
C VAL A 84 8.85 13.37 8.93
N GLU A 85 8.22 12.88 9.99
CA GLU A 85 8.17 13.55 11.31
C GLU A 85 9.50 13.46 12.06
N THR A 86 10.22 12.34 11.94
CA THR A 86 11.57 12.26 12.47
C THR A 86 12.49 13.06 11.58
N LYS A 87 13.11 14.15 12.12
CA LYS A 87 14.24 14.85 11.50
C LYS A 87 15.49 13.94 11.49
N LEU A 88 15.35 12.78 10.89
CA LEU A 88 16.44 11.83 10.77
C LEU A 88 17.46 12.38 9.76
N PRO A 89 18.77 12.15 9.98
CA PRO A 89 19.78 12.39 8.97
C PRO A 89 19.41 11.66 7.67
N ALA A 90 19.72 12.29 6.52
CA ALA A 90 19.40 11.72 5.20
C ALA A 90 19.88 10.27 5.06
N LEU A 91 21.03 9.93 5.65
CA LEU A 91 21.57 8.57 5.68
C LEU A 91 20.61 7.57 6.34
N GLU A 92 20.04 7.92 7.49
CA GLU A 92 19.14 7.04 8.23
C GLU A 92 17.79 6.90 7.52
N MET A 93 17.29 7.96 6.90
CA MET A 93 16.07 7.90 6.09
C MET A 93 16.24 6.95 4.89
N VAL A 94 17.36 7.05 4.18
CA VAL A 94 17.66 6.20 3.03
C VAL A 94 17.89 4.76 3.47
N ARG A 95 18.59 4.54 4.61
CA ARG A 95 18.77 3.19 5.19
C ARG A 95 17.43 2.50 5.44
N ARG A 96 16.53 3.13 6.18
CA ARG A 96 15.20 2.57 6.47
C ARG A 96 14.36 2.35 5.21
N ALA A 97 14.45 3.27 4.26
CA ALA A 97 13.76 3.12 2.99
C ALA A 97 14.28 1.93 2.17
N SER A 98 15.59 1.64 2.22
CA SER A 98 16.19 0.49 1.54
C SER A 98 15.89 -0.84 2.24
N GLU A 99 15.89 -0.89 3.58
CA GLU A 99 15.55 -2.09 4.36
C GLU A 99 14.12 -2.57 4.12
N ASN A 100 13.19 -1.64 3.89
CA ASN A 100 11.79 -1.96 3.61
C ASN A 100 11.54 -2.40 2.15
N LYS A 101 12.54 -2.36 1.28
CA LYS A 101 12.42 -2.84 -0.11
C LYS A 101 12.91 -4.28 -0.22
N ILE A 102 12.05 -5.14 -0.71
CA ILE A 102 12.40 -6.54 -1.01
C ILE A 102 12.85 -6.62 -2.47
N GLY A 103 14.10 -7.01 -2.68
CA GLY A 103 14.69 -7.20 -4.01
C GLY A 103 15.45 -5.98 -4.52
N ARG A 104 15.70 -5.95 -5.84
CA ARG A 104 16.43 -4.83 -6.47
C ARG A 104 15.58 -3.58 -6.47
N PHE A 105 16.18 -2.47 -6.09
CA PHE A 105 15.58 -1.13 -6.16
C PHE A 105 16.52 -0.16 -6.86
N ASN A 106 15.98 0.95 -7.31
CA ASN A 106 16.74 2.03 -7.93
C ASN A 106 16.57 3.35 -7.14
N LYS A 107 17.33 4.37 -7.53
CA LYS A 107 17.28 5.69 -6.90
C LYS A 107 15.87 6.31 -6.92
N GLN A 108 15.10 6.06 -7.97
CA GLN A 108 13.74 6.57 -8.13
C GLN A 108 12.81 6.00 -7.05
N ASP A 109 12.96 4.73 -6.71
CA ASP A 109 12.18 4.08 -5.66
C ASP A 109 12.43 4.72 -4.29
N ILE A 110 13.69 5.05 -4.00
CA ILE A 110 14.07 5.72 -2.75
C ILE A 110 13.54 7.16 -2.73
N ARG A 111 13.57 7.86 -3.86
CA ARG A 111 13.02 9.21 -3.97
C ARG A 111 11.53 9.27 -3.67
N GLU A 112 10.78 8.28 -4.15
CA GLU A 112 9.33 8.18 -3.87
C GLU A 112 9.03 7.98 -2.38
N LEU A 113 9.91 7.27 -1.67
CA LEU A 113 9.77 7.03 -0.23
C LEU A 113 10.28 8.20 0.62
N CYS A 114 11.24 8.97 0.11
CA CYS A 114 11.87 10.09 0.81
C CYS A 114 11.71 11.39 0.02
N PRO A 115 10.50 11.92 -0.18
CA PRO A 115 10.23 13.08 -1.03
C PRO A 115 10.83 14.38 -0.48
N THR A 116 11.20 14.41 0.79
CA THR A 116 11.82 15.56 1.46
C THR A 116 13.33 15.68 1.21
N LEU A 117 13.96 14.62 0.69
CA LEU A 117 15.38 14.61 0.40
C LEU A 117 15.68 15.07 -1.04
N SER A 118 16.77 15.82 -1.20
CA SER A 118 17.28 16.14 -2.53
C SER A 118 17.96 14.93 -3.17
N ASP A 119 18.04 14.91 -4.50
CA ASP A 119 18.71 13.84 -5.25
C ASP A 119 20.16 13.63 -4.82
N SER A 120 20.87 14.74 -4.56
CA SER A 120 22.25 14.71 -4.08
C SER A 120 22.37 14.09 -2.68
N SER A 121 21.41 14.35 -1.80
CA SER A 121 21.37 13.76 -0.46
C SER A 121 21.11 12.24 -0.52
N ILE A 122 20.20 11.80 -1.40
CA ILE A 122 19.92 10.39 -1.63
C ILE A 122 21.17 9.68 -2.18
N GLU A 123 21.82 10.27 -3.20
CA GLU A 123 23.05 9.69 -3.77
C GLU A 123 24.20 9.61 -2.76
N GLY A 124 24.38 10.64 -1.98
CA GLY A 124 25.39 10.65 -0.92
C GLY A 124 25.15 9.59 0.13
N ALA A 125 23.90 9.41 0.54
CA ALA A 125 23.50 8.40 1.49
C ALA A 125 23.68 6.98 0.93
N LEU A 126 23.24 6.73 -0.30
CA LEU A 126 23.39 5.42 -0.96
C LEU A 126 24.88 5.04 -1.12
N ARG A 127 25.73 5.98 -1.54
CA ARG A 127 27.18 5.73 -1.65
C ARG A 127 27.80 5.35 -0.29
N LYS A 128 27.34 5.98 0.78
CA LYS A 128 27.81 5.69 2.13
C LYS A 128 27.38 4.31 2.59
N LEU A 129 26.13 3.94 2.39
CA LEU A 129 25.58 2.62 2.74
C LEU A 129 26.27 1.49 1.96
N VAL A 130 26.58 1.71 0.68
CA VAL A 130 27.37 0.76 -0.13
C VAL A 130 28.81 0.65 0.39
N ALA A 131 29.44 1.77 0.76
CA ALA A 131 30.80 1.77 1.32
C ALA A 131 30.88 1.07 2.68
N ASP A 132 29.80 1.19 3.49
CA ASP A 132 29.69 0.55 4.80
C ASP A 132 29.26 -0.94 4.70
N GLY A 133 28.97 -1.44 3.48
CA GLY A 133 28.58 -2.82 3.23
C GLY A 133 27.16 -3.18 3.66
N GLU A 134 26.31 -2.19 3.79
CA GLU A 134 24.89 -2.37 4.16
C GLU A 134 23.97 -2.54 2.93
N LEU A 135 24.48 -2.23 1.73
CA LEU A 135 23.81 -2.38 0.43
C LEU A 135 24.73 -3.03 -0.60
#